data_87a82cc96fdc435ac450d311e4ec7785
#
_entry.id   87a82cc96fdc435ac450d311e4ec7785
#
_cell.length_a   1.000
_cell.length_b   1.000
_cell.length_c   1.000
_cell.angle_alpha   90.00
_cell.angle_beta   90.00
_cell.angle_gamma   90.00
#
_symmetry.space_group_name_H-M   'P 1'
#
loop_
_entity.id
_entity.type
_entity.pdbx_description
1 polymer ?
#
loop_
_entity_poly.entity_id
_entity_poly.type
_entity_poly.pdbx_seq_one_letter_code
_entity_poly.pdbx_strand_id
1 'polypeptide(L)'
;QLEAAEGTLPSQAGRARHRERSQSVLDKKDTDEFSFATAPSIQLLTREEQQLCSLLHILPQPFLILKTVLLTYCFAHHRDLTIRHCERLCSIDPRKLAYIYDFFREKGYFHAVAQARTWEESQAPNASMTTPSHAVHEAVRP
;
A
#
# COMPACT_ATOMS: atom_id res chain seq x y z
N GLN A 1 -21.39 -60.69 47.92
CA GLN A 1 -20.32 -60.09 47.47
C GLN A 1 -20.29 -59.59 46.12
N LEU A 2 -20.39 -58.48 45.89
CA LEU A 2 -20.43 -57.89 44.80
C LEU A 2 -19.72 -56.72 44.82
N GLU A 3 -18.87 -56.57 44.00
CA GLU A 3 -18.16 -55.49 43.84
C GLU A 3 -18.67 -54.68 42.89
N ALA A 4 -19.09 -53.63 43.22
CA ALA A 4 -19.47 -52.58 42.32
C ALA A 4 -18.26 -52.01 41.66
N ALA A 5 -18.08 -52.28 40.50
CA ALA A 5 -17.06 -51.64 39.73
C ALA A 5 -17.43 -50.23 39.55
N GLU A 6 -16.81 -49.41 40.28
CA GLU A 6 -16.90 -48.03 40.05
C GLU A 6 -16.22 -47.69 38.80
N GLY A 7 -16.93 -47.71 37.78
CA GLY A 7 -16.48 -47.13 36.50
C GLY A 7 -16.44 -45.64 36.57
N THR A 8 -15.48 -45.10 37.20
CA THR A 8 -15.24 -43.69 37.13
C THR A 8 -14.76 -43.35 35.77
N LEU A 9 -15.55 -42.63 35.03
CA LEU A 9 -15.21 -42.13 33.71
C LEU A 9 -14.66 -40.73 33.83
N PRO A 10 -13.35 -40.54 33.79
CA PRO A 10 -12.78 -39.23 33.90
C PRO A 10 -12.63 -38.50 32.56
N SER A 11 -13.18 -39.03 31.50
CA SER A 11 -12.75 -38.56 30.17
C SER A 11 -13.56 -37.46 29.54
N GLN A 12 -14.56 -36.95 30.18
CA GLN A 12 -15.42 -35.95 29.54
C GLN A 12 -14.91 -34.52 29.68
N ALA A 13 -14.11 -34.23 30.68
CA ALA A 13 -13.58 -32.89 30.89
C ALA A 13 -12.49 -32.46 29.87
N GLY A 14 -11.79 -33.44 29.30
CA GLY A 14 -10.73 -33.16 28.35
C GLY A 14 -11.23 -32.80 26.95
N ARG A 15 -12.41 -33.28 26.56
CA ARG A 15 -12.96 -33.01 25.25
C ARG A 15 -13.59 -31.61 25.13
N ALA A 16 -14.15 -31.13 26.22
CA ALA A 16 -14.73 -29.78 26.23
C ALA A 16 -13.69 -28.69 26.09
N ARG A 17 -12.52 -28.85 26.68
CA ARG A 17 -11.44 -27.88 26.58
C ARG A 17 -10.82 -27.79 25.18
N HIS A 18 -10.83 -28.90 24.44
CA HIS A 18 -10.30 -28.90 23.08
C HIS A 18 -11.26 -28.24 22.09
N ARG A 19 -12.54 -28.27 22.37
CA ARG A 19 -13.56 -27.66 21.53
C ARG A 19 -13.61 -26.13 21.68
N GLU A 20 -13.41 -25.64 22.90
CA GLU A 20 -13.31 -24.19 23.15
C GLU A 20 -12.07 -23.56 22.50
N ARG A 21 -10.97 -24.29 22.48
CA ARG A 21 -9.74 -23.80 21.87
C ARG A 21 -9.84 -23.71 20.33
N SER A 22 -10.64 -24.57 19.74
CA SER A 22 -10.90 -24.50 18.29
C SER A 22 -11.86 -23.37 17.92
N GLN A 23 -12.80 -23.04 18.78
CA GLN A 23 -13.71 -21.92 18.56
C GLN A 23 -13.01 -20.57 18.69
N SER A 24 -12.09 -20.42 19.62
CA SER A 24 -11.35 -19.18 19.78
C SER A 24 -10.39 -18.89 18.62
N VAL A 25 -9.97 -19.89 17.87
CA VAL A 25 -9.12 -19.72 16.68
C VAL A 25 -9.95 -19.33 15.46
N LEU A 26 -11.19 -19.79 15.40
CA LEU A 26 -12.11 -19.38 14.32
C LEU A 26 -12.62 -17.96 14.51
N ASP A 27 -12.91 -17.55 15.74
CA ASP A 27 -13.32 -16.19 16.05
C ASP A 27 -12.23 -15.17 15.78
N LYS A 28 -10.95 -15.57 15.86
CA LYS A 28 -9.82 -14.70 15.58
C LYS A 28 -9.61 -14.44 14.09
N LYS A 29 -10.09 -15.34 13.23
CA LYS A 29 -10.01 -15.18 11.79
C LYS A 29 -11.11 -14.25 11.27
N ASP A 30 -12.28 -14.32 11.86
CA ASP A 30 -13.41 -13.46 11.50
C ASP A 30 -13.20 -12.01 11.95
N THR A 31 -12.44 -11.79 13.04
CA THR A 31 -12.09 -10.45 13.50
C THR A 31 -11.09 -9.75 12.59
N ASP A 32 -10.20 -10.47 11.93
CA ASP A 32 -9.23 -9.88 11.01
C ASP A 32 -9.87 -9.50 9.67
N GLU A 33 -10.82 -10.29 9.19
CA GLU A 33 -11.61 -10.00 8.00
C GLU A 33 -12.55 -8.79 8.22
N PHE A 34 -13.13 -8.70 9.39
CA PHE A 34 -13.94 -7.56 9.78
C PHE A 34 -13.12 -6.28 9.97
N SER A 35 -11.86 -6.40 10.38
CA SER A 35 -10.93 -5.29 10.53
C SER A 35 -10.59 -4.62 9.19
N PHE A 36 -10.55 -5.37 8.08
CA PHE A 36 -10.31 -4.79 6.76
C PHE A 36 -11.47 -3.90 6.30
N ALA A 37 -12.70 -4.36 6.45
CA ALA A 37 -13.88 -3.61 6.04
C ALA A 37 -14.12 -2.33 6.85
N THR A 38 -13.63 -2.30 8.08
CA THR A 38 -13.74 -1.15 8.99
C THR A 38 -12.48 -0.30 9.05
N ALA A 39 -11.46 -0.62 8.26
CA ALA A 39 -10.21 0.14 8.25
C ALA A 39 -10.45 1.60 7.85
N PRO A 40 -9.91 2.56 8.60
CA PRO A 40 -10.26 3.98 8.44
C PRO A 40 -9.91 4.56 7.07
N SER A 41 -9.01 3.98 6.34
CA SER A 41 -8.56 4.47 5.03
C SER A 41 -9.23 3.77 3.85
N ILE A 42 -10.18 2.86 4.09
CA ILE A 42 -10.81 2.09 3.02
C ILE A 42 -11.59 2.97 2.04
N GLN A 43 -12.15 4.07 2.54
CA GLN A 43 -12.93 5.01 1.73
C GLN A 43 -12.09 5.78 0.71
N LEU A 44 -10.78 5.82 0.90
CA LEU A 44 -9.84 6.47 -0.02
C LEU A 44 -9.44 5.58 -1.18
N LEU A 45 -9.79 4.30 -1.13
CA LEU A 45 -9.51 3.32 -2.16
C LEU A 45 -10.69 3.23 -3.13
N THR A 46 -10.37 3.08 -4.40
CA THR A 46 -11.39 2.70 -5.39
C THR A 46 -11.87 1.27 -5.11
N ARG A 47 -13.03 0.92 -5.63
CA ARG A 47 -13.59 -0.43 -5.45
C ARG A 47 -12.63 -1.53 -5.93
N GLU A 48 -11.93 -1.27 -7.03
CA GLU A 48 -10.96 -2.21 -7.59
C GLU A 48 -9.72 -2.32 -6.72
N GLU A 49 -9.25 -1.21 -6.15
CA GLU A 49 -8.15 -1.20 -5.20
C GLU A 49 -8.52 -1.94 -3.90
N GLN A 50 -9.75 -1.79 -3.43
CA GLN A 50 -10.24 -2.54 -2.28
C GLN A 50 -10.23 -4.05 -2.54
N GLN A 51 -10.66 -4.46 -3.74
CA GLN A 51 -10.61 -5.86 -4.14
C GLN A 51 -9.18 -6.39 -4.20
N LEU A 52 -8.26 -5.62 -4.77
CA LEU A 52 -6.84 -5.98 -4.83
C LEU A 52 -6.24 -6.11 -3.42
N CYS A 53 -6.51 -5.15 -2.56
CA CYS A 53 -6.04 -5.18 -1.17
C CYS A 53 -6.57 -6.41 -0.41
N SER A 54 -7.83 -6.74 -0.60
CA SER A 54 -8.44 -7.92 -0.02
C SER A 54 -7.79 -9.21 -0.53
N LEU A 55 -7.58 -9.30 -1.84
CA LEU A 55 -6.94 -10.44 -2.48
C LEU A 55 -5.50 -10.66 -1.99
N LEU A 56 -4.76 -9.59 -1.81
CA LEU A 56 -3.35 -9.64 -1.41
C LEU A 56 -3.16 -9.61 0.10
N HIS A 57 -4.24 -9.52 0.87
CA HIS A 57 -4.20 -9.34 2.34
C HIS A 57 -3.31 -8.17 2.75
N ILE A 58 -3.53 -7.03 2.14
CA ILE A 58 -2.85 -5.77 2.45
C ILE A 58 -3.87 -4.79 3.01
N LEU A 59 -3.56 -4.15 4.12
CA LEU A 59 -4.43 -3.13 4.71
C LEU A 59 -4.48 -1.87 3.83
N PRO A 60 -5.58 -1.11 3.85
CA PRO A 60 -5.76 0.08 3.03
C PRO A 60 -4.66 1.13 3.19
N GLN A 61 -4.24 1.41 4.41
CA GLN A 61 -3.25 2.43 4.68
C GLN A 61 -1.84 2.11 4.14
N PRO A 62 -1.27 0.92 4.37
CA PRO A 62 -0.04 0.50 3.71
C PRO A 62 -0.12 0.54 2.18
N PHE A 63 -1.26 0.17 1.61
CA PHE A 63 -1.46 0.26 0.16
C PHE A 63 -1.44 1.70 -0.35
N LEU A 64 -2.08 2.64 0.35
CA LEU A 64 -2.05 4.05 -0.01
C LEU A 64 -0.65 4.65 0.08
N ILE A 65 0.12 4.29 1.09
CA ILE A 65 1.52 4.69 1.23
C ILE A 65 2.33 4.18 0.04
N LEU A 66 2.18 2.90 -0.28
CA LEU A 66 2.83 2.27 -1.42
C LEU A 66 2.49 2.96 -2.73
N LYS A 67 1.21 3.20 -2.97
CA LYS A 67 0.71 3.94 -4.13
C LYS A 67 1.35 5.31 -4.23
N THR A 68 1.36 6.06 -3.14
CA THR A 68 1.95 7.40 -3.08
C THR A 68 3.44 7.37 -3.41
N VAL A 69 4.19 6.46 -2.80
CA VAL A 69 5.64 6.31 -3.04
C VAL A 69 5.94 6.01 -4.50
N LEU A 70 5.24 5.05 -5.09
CA LEU A 70 5.47 4.65 -6.47
C LEU A 70 5.10 5.76 -7.47
N LEU A 71 3.98 6.42 -7.28
CA LEU A 71 3.54 7.50 -8.17
C LEU A 71 4.43 8.75 -8.02
N THR A 72 4.85 9.08 -6.80
CA THR A 72 5.78 10.19 -6.56
C THR A 72 7.13 9.92 -7.21
N TYR A 73 7.64 8.71 -7.11
CA TYR A 73 8.88 8.32 -7.76
C TYR A 73 8.78 8.41 -9.29
N CYS A 74 7.69 7.91 -9.87
CA CYS A 74 7.42 8.01 -11.29
C CYS A 74 7.38 9.47 -11.76
N PHE A 75 6.72 10.33 -11.00
CA PHE A 75 6.64 11.76 -11.27
C PHE A 75 8.01 12.44 -11.21
N ALA A 76 8.81 12.14 -10.21
CA ALA A 76 10.11 12.77 -9.99
C ALA A 76 11.18 12.36 -11.02
N HIS A 77 11.17 11.13 -11.46
CA HIS A 77 12.28 10.57 -12.24
C HIS A 77 12.08 10.48 -13.75
N HIS A 78 10.95 10.92 -14.31
CA HIS A 78 10.64 10.92 -15.74
C HIS A 78 10.87 9.58 -16.46
N ARG A 79 10.87 8.50 -15.75
CA ARG A 79 11.16 7.18 -16.31
C ARG A 79 9.99 6.24 -16.10
N ASP A 80 9.85 5.34 -17.04
CA ASP A 80 8.97 4.22 -16.85
C ASP A 80 9.42 3.44 -15.61
N LEU A 81 8.54 3.36 -14.64
CA LEU A 81 8.83 2.66 -13.42
C LEU A 81 8.87 1.16 -13.71
N THR A 82 9.99 0.53 -13.48
CA THR A 82 10.14 -0.91 -13.65
C THR A 82 9.89 -1.63 -12.32
N ILE A 83 9.53 -2.90 -12.38
CA ILE A 83 9.32 -3.72 -11.19
C ILE A 83 10.55 -3.72 -10.27
N ARG A 84 11.74 -3.71 -10.83
CA ARG A 84 12.99 -3.65 -10.06
C ARG A 84 13.17 -2.35 -9.28
N HIS A 85 12.66 -1.25 -9.81
CA HIS A 85 12.64 0.01 -9.06
C HIS A 85 11.67 -0.07 -7.89
N CYS A 86 10.50 -0.68 -8.11
CA CYS A 86 9.52 -0.88 -7.07
C CYS A 86 10.06 -1.76 -5.92
N GLU A 87 10.79 -2.81 -6.24
CA GLU A 87 11.42 -3.70 -5.25
C GLU A 87 12.46 -2.97 -4.38
N ARG A 88 13.13 -1.98 -4.92
CA ARG A 88 14.09 -1.16 -4.15
C ARG A 88 13.42 -0.13 -3.27
N LEU A 89 12.27 0.35 -3.68
CA LEU A 89 11.54 1.41 -2.98
C LEU A 89 10.65 0.87 -1.86
N CYS A 90 10.22 -0.37 -2.00
CA CYS A 90 9.19 -0.92 -1.14
C CYS A 90 9.64 -2.22 -0.49
N SER A 91 9.52 -2.28 0.83
CA SER A 91 9.81 -3.50 1.59
C SER A 91 8.55 -4.36 1.71
N ILE A 92 8.07 -4.85 0.60
CA ILE A 92 6.90 -5.71 0.53
C ILE A 92 7.26 -7.01 -0.19
N ASP A 93 6.49 -8.06 0.02
CA ASP A 93 6.66 -9.32 -0.68
C ASP A 93 6.68 -9.09 -2.21
N PRO A 94 7.72 -9.55 -2.91
CA PRO A 94 7.87 -9.35 -4.36
C PRO A 94 6.69 -9.86 -5.17
N ARG A 95 6.03 -10.92 -4.72
CA ARG A 95 4.84 -11.47 -5.39
C ARG A 95 3.66 -10.50 -5.30
N LYS A 96 3.42 -9.95 -4.11
CA LYS A 96 2.36 -8.95 -3.92
C LYS A 96 2.67 -7.68 -4.69
N LEU A 97 3.92 -7.27 -4.67
CA LEU A 97 4.38 -6.10 -5.41
C LEU A 97 4.18 -6.24 -6.92
N ALA A 98 4.43 -7.42 -7.49
CA ALA A 98 4.20 -7.69 -8.90
C ALA A 98 2.72 -7.51 -9.28
N TYR A 99 1.79 -8.02 -8.48
CA TYR A 99 0.36 -7.82 -8.72
C TYR A 99 -0.06 -6.35 -8.64
N ILE A 100 0.48 -5.60 -7.69
CA ILE A 100 0.20 -4.17 -7.54
C ILE A 100 0.77 -3.39 -8.73
N TYR A 101 1.99 -3.73 -9.16
CA TYR A 101 2.64 -3.10 -10.30
C TYR A 101 1.84 -3.32 -11.59
N ASP A 102 1.43 -4.56 -11.86
CA ASP A 102 0.64 -4.90 -13.03
C ASP A 102 -0.71 -4.19 -13.01
N PHE A 103 -1.35 -4.13 -11.85
CA PHE A 103 -2.59 -3.38 -11.66
C PHE A 103 -2.43 -1.89 -11.97
N PHE A 104 -1.39 -1.24 -11.46
CA PHE A 104 -1.15 0.18 -11.71
C PHE A 104 -0.84 0.45 -13.18
N ARG A 105 -0.11 -0.46 -13.83
CA ARG A 105 0.19 -0.38 -15.24
C ARG A 105 -1.07 -0.54 -16.09
N GLU A 106 -1.88 -1.53 -15.78
CA GLU A 106 -3.14 -1.82 -16.47
C GLU A 106 -4.16 -0.69 -16.32
N LYS A 107 -4.24 -0.08 -15.15
CA LYS A 107 -5.08 1.09 -14.90
C LYS A 107 -4.52 2.40 -15.47
N GLY A 108 -3.33 2.39 -16.00
CA GLY A 108 -2.69 3.56 -16.58
C GLY A 108 -2.25 4.61 -15.57
N TYR A 109 -2.05 4.26 -14.30
CA TYR A 109 -1.64 5.22 -13.27
C TYR A 109 -0.28 5.86 -13.59
N PHE A 110 0.66 5.09 -14.09
CA PHE A 110 1.98 5.60 -14.46
C PHE A 110 1.90 6.54 -15.67
N HIS A 111 1.04 6.23 -16.61
CA HIS A 111 0.81 7.07 -17.77
C HIS A 111 0.13 8.40 -17.41
N ALA A 112 -0.87 8.35 -16.53
CA ALA A 112 -1.54 9.54 -16.05
C ALA A 112 -0.60 10.50 -15.33
N VAL A 113 0.33 9.97 -14.53
CA VAL A 113 1.35 10.75 -13.83
C VAL A 113 2.33 11.38 -14.83
N ALA A 114 2.75 10.65 -15.86
CA ALA A 114 3.63 11.16 -16.89
C ALA A 114 2.96 12.30 -17.67
N GLN A 115 1.68 12.18 -18.00
CA GLN A 115 0.91 13.24 -18.66
C GLN A 115 0.71 14.48 -17.78
N ALA A 116 0.40 14.30 -16.51
CA ALA A 116 0.22 15.41 -15.57
C ALA A 116 1.49 16.26 -15.47
N ARG A 117 2.63 15.64 -15.58
CA ARG A 117 3.90 16.33 -15.55
C ARG A 117 4.19 17.14 -16.81
N THR A 118 3.95 16.59 -17.99
CA THR A 118 4.15 17.33 -19.23
C THR A 118 3.28 18.58 -19.30
N TRP A 119 2.11 18.53 -18.69
CA TRP A 119 1.22 19.67 -18.54
C TRP A 119 1.81 20.74 -17.62
N GLU A 120 2.38 20.35 -16.49
CA GLU A 120 2.98 21.26 -15.52
C GLU A 120 4.23 21.94 -16.10
N GLU A 121 5.04 21.19 -16.82
CA GLU A 121 6.22 21.68 -17.52
C GLU A 121 5.87 22.63 -18.66
N SER A 122 4.74 22.43 -19.33
CA SER A 122 4.22 23.34 -20.37
C SER A 122 3.67 24.63 -19.81
N GLN A 123 3.24 24.65 -18.57
CA GLN A 123 2.69 25.81 -17.90
C GLN A 123 3.70 26.58 -17.05
N ALA A 124 4.88 26.05 -16.84
CA ALA A 124 5.94 26.78 -16.16
C ALA A 124 6.30 28.00 -17.01
N PRO A 125 6.06 29.23 -16.55
CA PRO A 125 6.49 30.41 -17.29
C PRO A 125 8.00 30.34 -17.40
N ASN A 126 8.51 30.60 -18.63
CA ASN A 126 9.92 30.69 -18.94
C ASN A 126 10.64 31.54 -17.88
N ALA A 127 11.15 30.92 -16.86
CA ALA A 127 11.97 31.58 -15.86
C ALA A 127 13.42 31.79 -16.31
N SER A 128 13.64 31.71 -17.61
CA SER A 128 14.95 31.93 -18.19
C SER A 128 14.98 33.20 -19.04
N MET A 129 14.61 34.31 -18.47
CA MET A 129 15.04 35.60 -18.99
C MET A 129 14.78 36.68 -17.97
N THR A 130 15.65 36.82 -17.04
CA THR A 130 16.08 38.15 -16.56
C THR A 130 17.34 37.98 -15.73
N THR A 131 18.45 37.85 -16.38
CA THR A 131 19.63 38.43 -15.80
C THR A 131 19.50 39.92 -16.09
N PRO A 132 19.27 40.75 -15.10
CA PRO A 132 19.55 42.16 -15.28
C PRO A 132 21.05 42.26 -15.44
N SER A 133 21.47 42.48 -16.67
CA SER A 133 22.81 42.99 -16.92
C SER A 133 22.85 44.36 -16.27
N HIS A 134 23.24 44.35 -15.01
CA HIS A 134 23.63 45.56 -14.33
C HIS A 134 24.99 45.94 -14.92
N ALA A 135 24.94 46.60 -16.03
CA ALA A 135 26.06 47.38 -16.48
C ALA A 135 26.29 48.47 -15.45
N VAL A 136 27.10 48.18 -14.47
CA VAL A 136 27.64 49.21 -13.61
C VAL A 136 28.58 50.01 -14.50
N HIS A 137 28.08 51.06 -15.04
CA HIS A 137 28.94 52.06 -15.64
C HIS A 137 29.49 52.89 -14.50
N GLU A 138 30.61 52.44 -14.03
CA GLU A 138 31.40 53.21 -13.13
C GLU A 138 32.00 54.37 -13.92
N ALA A 139 31.41 55.49 -13.83
CA ALA A 139 32.01 56.68 -14.36
C ALA A 139 32.90 57.31 -13.29
N VAL A 140 34.15 56.97 -13.28
CA VAL A 140 35.11 57.62 -12.42
C VAL A 140 35.51 58.96 -13.03
N ARG A 141 35.33 60.00 -12.26
CA ARG A 141 35.82 61.31 -12.59
C ARG A 141 36.93 61.66 -11.68
N PRO A 142 38.03 62.08 -12.13
CA PRO A 142 39.10 62.62 -11.25
C PRO A 142 38.69 63.96 -10.63
#